data_5966432b0108b5044968febf699feaac
#
_entry.id   5966432b0108b5044968febf699feaac
#
_cell.length_a   1.000
_cell.length_b   1.000
_cell.length_c   1.000
_cell.angle_alpha   90.00
_cell.angle_beta   90.00
_cell.angle_gamma   90.00
#
_symmetry.space_group_name_H-M   'P 1'
#
loop_
_entity.id
_entity.type
_entity.pdbx_description
1 polymer ?
#
loop_
_entity_poly.entity_id
_entity_poly.type
_entity_poly.pdbx_seq_one_letter_code
_entity_poly.pdbx_strand_id
1 'polypeptide(L)'
;MRPYAFTVLACFLSSLDGSLPFIMTSKSFLHVAILFLLGLAAATSPQANGATPGEKAKIEALITHLEALTDATFVRNGSEYKPKSAAKFLRKKWQANESEIPTAAAFIEKVATASSTTGKPYLIRFKGTEKKCADYLKEQLQKLESP
;
A
#
# COMPACT_ATOMS: atom_id res chain seq x y z
N MET A 1 20.41 9.11 -20.25
CA MET A 1 21.45 10.10 -19.91
C MET A 1 20.80 11.47 -19.79
N ARG A 2 20.59 11.96 -18.57
CA ARG A 2 20.56 13.38 -18.17
C ARG A 2 20.26 13.43 -16.68
N PRO A 3 21.18 13.94 -15.85
CA PRO A 3 20.99 14.09 -14.40
C PRO A 3 20.34 15.45 -14.13
N TYR A 4 19.23 15.48 -13.43
CA TYR A 4 18.68 16.68 -12.81
C TYR A 4 18.66 16.51 -11.29
N ALA A 5 19.83 16.61 -10.69
CA ALA A 5 19.97 16.81 -9.27
C ALA A 5 21.18 17.74 -9.09
N PHE A 6 20.93 18.99 -8.76
CA PHE A 6 21.89 19.99 -8.23
C PHE A 6 21.55 21.39 -8.74
N THR A 7 20.49 22.01 -8.28
CA THR A 7 20.37 23.49 -8.39
C THR A 7 19.26 24.03 -7.46
N VAL A 8 19.27 23.74 -6.17
CA VAL A 8 18.41 24.45 -5.18
C VAL A 8 19.17 24.77 -3.88
N LEU A 9 20.49 24.75 -3.87
CA LEU A 9 21.26 25.07 -2.65
C LEU A 9 22.19 26.29 -2.80
N ALA A 10 21.91 27.20 -3.72
CA ALA A 10 22.79 28.35 -3.98
C ALA A 10 22.12 29.73 -3.88
N CYS A 11 20.95 29.86 -3.24
CA CYS A 11 20.28 31.18 -3.13
C CYS A 11 19.98 31.63 -1.70
N PHE A 12 20.65 31.12 -0.67
CA PHE A 12 20.38 31.56 0.72
C PHE A 12 21.60 32.08 1.48
N LEU A 13 22.64 32.51 0.77
CA LEU A 13 23.87 33.07 1.39
C LEU A 13 24.24 34.42 0.77
N SER A 14 23.32 35.38 0.72
CA SER A 14 23.63 36.74 0.35
C SER A 14 22.65 37.73 0.94
N SER A 15 22.66 37.90 2.27
CA SER A 15 22.15 39.12 2.91
C SER A 15 22.39 39.06 4.41
N LEU A 16 23.64 39.27 4.82
CA LEU A 16 23.98 39.62 6.20
C LEU A 16 25.01 40.75 6.15
N ASP A 17 24.53 41.95 5.86
CA ASP A 17 25.22 43.17 6.23
C ASP A 17 24.28 44.03 7.05
N GLY A 18 24.73 44.44 8.21
CA GLY A 18 24.10 45.55 8.94
C GLY A 18 23.79 45.30 10.41
N SER A 19 24.83 45.44 11.25
CA SER A 19 24.80 46.12 12.59
C SER A 19 23.55 45.92 13.46
N LEU A 20 23.71 45.18 14.57
CA LEU A 20 23.30 45.62 15.92
C LEU A 20 23.94 44.68 16.97
N PRO A 21 24.62 45.16 17.99
CA PRO A 21 25.12 44.35 19.09
C PRO A 21 23.96 44.11 20.07
N PHE A 22 23.26 43.01 19.94
CA PHE A 22 22.34 42.55 20.99
C PHE A 22 23.11 41.71 21.99
N ILE A 23 23.48 42.33 23.12
CA ILE A 23 24.07 41.67 24.26
C ILE A 23 23.04 40.74 24.90
N MET A 24 22.94 39.52 24.42
CA MET A 24 22.16 38.49 25.10
C MET A 24 22.96 37.89 26.22
N THR A 25 22.51 38.14 27.46
CA THR A 25 23.06 37.55 28.68
C THR A 25 23.05 36.03 28.60
N SER A 26 24.15 35.40 29.04
CA SER A 26 24.44 33.94 29.01
C SER A 26 23.32 33.01 29.54
N LYS A 27 22.35 33.51 30.29
CA LYS A 27 21.26 32.71 30.83
C LYS A 27 20.15 32.44 29.86
N SER A 28 19.98 33.26 28.79
CA SER A 28 18.92 33.04 27.78
C SER A 28 19.25 31.94 26.77
N PHE A 29 20.55 31.71 26.51
CA PHE A 29 20.98 30.64 25.60
C PHE A 29 20.70 29.24 26.13
N LEU A 30 20.74 29.04 27.46
CA LEU A 30 20.50 27.73 28.07
C LEU A 30 19.02 27.32 27.97
N HIS A 31 18.10 28.26 28.05
CA HIS A 31 16.66 27.98 27.96
C HIS A 31 16.20 27.72 26.53
N VAL A 32 16.77 28.37 25.52
CA VAL A 32 16.46 28.15 24.12
C VAL A 32 17.04 26.80 23.67
N ALA A 33 18.22 26.41 24.14
CA ALA A 33 18.82 25.12 23.84
C ALA A 33 18.03 23.94 24.43
N ILE A 34 17.49 24.09 25.66
CA ILE A 34 16.68 23.05 26.32
C ILE A 34 15.32 22.89 25.63
N LEU A 35 14.68 23.97 25.16
CA LEU A 35 13.43 23.89 24.41
C LEU A 35 13.61 23.26 23.03
N PHE A 36 14.78 23.40 22.41
CA PHE A 36 15.08 22.77 21.13
C PHE A 36 15.39 21.26 21.26
N LEU A 37 15.90 20.81 22.44
CA LEU A 37 16.17 19.40 22.70
C LEU A 37 14.88 18.60 23.04
N LEU A 38 13.82 19.25 23.55
CA LEU A 38 12.56 18.57 23.88
C LEU A 38 11.60 18.43 22.68
N GLY A 39 11.88 19.07 21.54
CA GLY A 39 11.03 19.08 20.35
C GLY A 39 11.33 17.98 19.33
N LEU A 40 12.38 17.17 19.49
CA LEU A 40 12.81 16.18 18.49
C LEU A 40 12.48 14.73 18.92
N ALA A 41 11.40 14.52 19.65
CA ALA A 41 10.73 13.23 19.67
C ALA A 41 9.86 13.15 18.40
N ALA A 42 10.52 13.10 17.24
CA ALA A 42 9.90 12.67 16.00
C ALA A 42 9.39 11.25 16.28
N ALA A 43 8.07 11.12 16.40
CA ALA A 43 7.39 9.83 16.36
C ALA A 43 7.71 9.20 15.00
N THR A 44 8.79 8.45 14.92
CA THR A 44 9.05 7.51 13.84
C THR A 44 8.02 6.41 14.00
N SER A 45 6.83 6.63 13.42
CA SER A 45 5.89 5.55 13.20
C SER A 45 6.60 4.54 12.31
N PRO A 46 6.77 3.28 12.73
CA PRO A 46 7.29 2.26 11.85
C PRO A 46 6.28 2.13 10.71
N GLN A 47 6.63 2.62 9.53
CA GLN A 47 5.90 2.30 8.32
C GLN A 47 6.19 0.82 8.04
N ALA A 48 5.30 -0.04 8.52
CA ALA A 48 5.30 -1.43 8.13
C ALA A 48 4.96 -1.49 6.64
N ASN A 49 5.98 -1.52 5.80
CA ASN A 49 5.83 -1.80 4.39
C ASN A 49 5.40 -3.27 4.27
N GLY A 50 4.17 -3.50 3.83
CA GLY A 50 3.58 -4.81 3.66
C GLY A 50 2.48 -5.16 4.68
N ALA A 51 1.78 -6.26 4.42
CA ALA A 51 0.67 -6.72 5.26
C ALA A 51 1.13 -7.28 6.61
N THR A 52 0.38 -6.95 7.67
CA THR A 52 0.55 -7.62 8.96
C THR A 52 0.24 -9.12 8.87
N PRO A 53 0.69 -9.96 9.82
CA PRO A 53 0.35 -11.39 9.82
C PRO A 53 -1.15 -11.67 9.73
N GLY A 54 -1.99 -10.87 10.39
CA GLY A 54 -3.44 -11.00 10.33
C GLY A 54 -4.01 -10.67 8.95
N GLU A 55 -3.52 -9.61 8.31
CA GLU A 55 -3.93 -9.27 6.95
C GLU A 55 -3.47 -10.30 5.91
N LYS A 56 -2.26 -10.87 6.07
CA LYS A 56 -1.80 -11.97 5.23
C LYS A 56 -2.70 -13.20 5.36
N ALA A 57 -3.13 -13.54 6.57
CA ALA A 57 -4.06 -14.63 6.81
C ALA A 57 -5.42 -14.40 6.13
N LYS A 58 -5.95 -13.17 6.17
CA LYS A 58 -7.17 -12.81 5.44
C LYS A 58 -7.00 -12.94 3.92
N ILE A 59 -5.90 -12.45 3.36
CA ILE A 59 -5.59 -12.57 1.93
C ILE A 59 -5.53 -14.05 1.51
N GLU A 60 -4.80 -14.88 2.26
CA GLU A 60 -4.74 -16.32 1.97
C GLU A 60 -6.10 -17.00 2.12
N ALA A 61 -6.92 -16.62 3.10
CA ALA A 61 -8.28 -17.13 3.24
C ALA A 61 -9.15 -16.81 2.01
N LEU A 62 -9.07 -15.58 1.48
CA LEU A 62 -9.78 -15.18 0.25
C LEU A 62 -9.30 -15.98 -0.96
N ILE A 63 -8.01 -16.18 -1.13
CA ILE A 63 -7.43 -16.95 -2.24
C ILE A 63 -7.84 -18.42 -2.12
N THR A 64 -7.78 -19.00 -0.92
CA THR A 64 -8.19 -20.39 -0.66
C THR A 64 -9.68 -20.58 -0.88
N HIS A 65 -10.52 -19.60 -0.48
CA HIS A 65 -11.94 -19.62 -0.75
C HIS A 65 -12.22 -19.65 -2.26
N LEU A 66 -11.53 -18.81 -3.05
CA LEU A 66 -11.62 -18.83 -4.49
C LEU A 66 -11.18 -20.17 -5.09
N GLU A 67 -10.10 -20.77 -4.59
CA GLU A 67 -9.56 -22.05 -5.03
C GLU A 67 -10.55 -23.21 -4.80
N ALA A 68 -11.33 -23.15 -3.72
CA ALA A 68 -12.29 -24.17 -3.33
C ALA A 68 -13.61 -24.15 -4.14
N LEU A 69 -13.83 -23.15 -4.98
CA LEU A 69 -15.03 -23.05 -5.81
C LEU A 69 -14.97 -24.06 -6.98
N THR A 70 -15.58 -25.22 -6.83
CA THR A 70 -15.53 -26.28 -7.85
C THR A 70 -16.32 -25.94 -9.12
N ASP A 71 -17.43 -25.21 -8.99
CA ASP A 71 -18.37 -24.91 -10.08
C ASP A 71 -18.24 -23.48 -10.60
N ALA A 72 -17.08 -22.86 -10.37
CA ALA A 72 -16.82 -21.51 -10.84
C ALA A 72 -15.85 -21.50 -12.02
N THR A 73 -15.96 -20.48 -12.85
CA THR A 73 -15.04 -20.15 -13.91
C THR A 73 -14.52 -18.75 -13.71
N PHE A 74 -13.23 -18.59 -13.68
CA PHE A 74 -12.55 -17.29 -13.60
C PHE A 74 -12.22 -16.81 -15.01
N VAL A 75 -12.59 -15.57 -15.36
CA VAL A 75 -12.33 -14.99 -16.68
C VAL A 75 -11.30 -13.87 -16.60
N ARG A 76 -10.25 -13.98 -17.40
CA ARG A 76 -9.18 -12.98 -17.52
C ARG A 76 -8.90 -12.72 -19.00
N ASN A 77 -9.05 -11.47 -19.42
CA ASN A 77 -8.80 -11.04 -20.81
C ASN A 77 -9.59 -11.84 -21.87
N GLY A 78 -10.79 -12.32 -21.50
CA GLY A 78 -11.62 -13.15 -22.37
C GLY A 78 -11.30 -14.64 -22.33
N SER A 79 -10.24 -15.07 -21.64
CA SER A 79 -9.91 -16.47 -21.46
C SER A 79 -10.46 -17.01 -20.14
N GLU A 80 -10.90 -18.24 -20.14
CA GLU A 80 -11.48 -18.94 -18.99
C GLU A 80 -10.44 -19.80 -18.27
N TYR A 81 -10.49 -19.77 -16.95
CA TYR A 81 -9.57 -20.50 -16.09
C TYR A 81 -10.33 -21.20 -14.96
N LYS A 82 -9.84 -22.37 -14.56
CA LYS A 82 -10.31 -23.06 -13.36
C LYS A 82 -9.95 -22.26 -12.10
N PRO A 83 -10.75 -22.33 -11.03
CA PRO A 83 -10.50 -21.61 -9.77
C PRO A 83 -9.10 -21.83 -9.21
N LYS A 84 -8.58 -23.05 -9.22
CA LYS A 84 -7.23 -23.38 -8.79
C LYS A 84 -6.13 -22.62 -9.57
N SER A 85 -6.32 -22.47 -10.89
CA SER A 85 -5.38 -21.70 -11.72
C SER A 85 -5.47 -20.20 -11.43
N ALA A 86 -6.67 -19.69 -11.20
CA ALA A 86 -6.91 -18.30 -10.81
C ALA A 86 -6.29 -17.99 -9.44
N ALA A 87 -6.50 -18.84 -8.44
CA ALA A 87 -5.91 -18.71 -7.11
C ALA A 87 -4.38 -18.67 -7.17
N LYS A 88 -3.76 -19.60 -7.91
CA LYS A 88 -2.31 -19.63 -8.12
C LYS A 88 -1.80 -18.34 -8.78
N PHE A 89 -2.54 -17.81 -9.76
CA PHE A 89 -2.20 -16.57 -10.44
C PHE A 89 -2.30 -15.36 -9.49
N LEU A 90 -3.39 -15.23 -8.73
CA LEU A 90 -3.57 -14.14 -7.77
C LEU A 90 -2.51 -14.17 -6.67
N ARG A 91 -2.18 -15.37 -6.15
CA ARG A 91 -1.12 -15.55 -5.15
C ARG A 91 0.24 -15.08 -5.67
N LYS A 92 0.61 -15.46 -6.91
CA LYS A 92 1.86 -14.99 -7.53
C LYS A 92 1.88 -13.48 -7.74
N LYS A 93 0.76 -12.89 -8.20
CA LYS A 93 0.64 -11.45 -8.41
C LYS A 93 0.75 -10.69 -7.08
N TRP A 94 0.16 -11.21 -6.00
CA TRP A 94 0.29 -10.67 -4.66
C TRP A 94 1.73 -10.73 -4.16
N GLN A 95 2.36 -11.90 -4.21
CA GLN A 95 3.76 -12.10 -3.77
C GLN A 95 4.74 -11.16 -4.48
N ALA A 96 4.53 -10.91 -5.77
CA ALA A 96 5.36 -9.99 -6.54
C ALA A 96 5.22 -8.51 -6.15
N ASN A 97 4.15 -8.16 -5.41
CA ASN A 97 3.85 -6.79 -5.00
C ASN A 97 3.55 -6.71 -3.49
N GLU A 98 4.05 -7.64 -2.70
CA GLU A 98 3.68 -7.80 -1.29
C GLU A 98 3.92 -6.54 -0.45
N SER A 99 5.02 -5.84 -0.70
CA SER A 99 5.37 -4.59 -0.01
C SER A 99 4.36 -3.45 -0.23
N GLU A 100 3.61 -3.49 -1.33
CA GLU A 100 2.63 -2.46 -1.69
C GLU A 100 1.19 -2.85 -1.29
N ILE A 101 1.01 -4.02 -0.69
CA ILE A 101 -0.30 -4.60 -0.35
C ILE A 101 -0.41 -4.79 1.17
N PRO A 102 -0.69 -3.72 1.93
CA PRO A 102 -0.72 -3.77 3.40
C PRO A 102 -1.97 -4.43 3.99
N THR A 103 -3.07 -4.57 3.21
CA THR A 103 -4.35 -5.08 3.71
C THR A 103 -5.04 -6.00 2.71
N ALA A 104 -6.00 -6.80 3.18
CA ALA A 104 -6.86 -7.61 2.32
C ALA A 104 -7.72 -6.76 1.37
N ALA A 105 -8.15 -5.58 1.79
CA ALA A 105 -8.84 -4.64 0.92
C ALA A 105 -7.93 -4.13 -0.21
N ALA A 106 -6.67 -3.76 0.10
CA ALA A 106 -5.69 -3.37 -0.90
C ALA A 106 -5.36 -4.52 -1.87
N PHE A 107 -5.31 -5.77 -1.38
CA PHE A 107 -5.18 -6.95 -2.24
C PHE A 107 -6.32 -7.05 -3.26
N ILE A 108 -7.56 -6.90 -2.82
CA ILE A 108 -8.71 -6.95 -3.73
C ILE A 108 -8.60 -5.84 -4.78
N GLU A 109 -8.30 -4.62 -4.36
CA GLU A 109 -8.24 -3.46 -5.23
C GLU A 109 -7.10 -3.52 -6.26
N LYS A 110 -5.88 -3.82 -5.82
CA LYS A 110 -4.68 -3.76 -6.67
C LYS A 110 -4.38 -5.07 -7.39
N VAL A 111 -4.74 -6.21 -6.79
CA VAL A 111 -4.39 -7.54 -7.32
C VAL A 111 -5.55 -8.21 -8.02
N ALA A 112 -6.75 -8.24 -7.40
CA ALA A 112 -7.88 -9.03 -7.85
C ALA A 112 -8.90 -8.27 -8.74
N THR A 113 -8.71 -6.98 -8.98
CA THR A 113 -9.64 -6.15 -9.75
C THR A 113 -9.49 -6.33 -11.25
N ALA A 114 -8.27 -6.20 -11.77
CA ALA A 114 -8.07 -6.15 -13.22
C ALA A 114 -6.70 -6.66 -13.67
N SER A 115 -6.59 -6.91 -14.96
CA SER A 115 -5.33 -7.26 -15.62
C SER A 115 -4.41 -6.03 -15.70
N SER A 116 -3.21 -6.12 -15.17
CA SER A 116 -2.20 -5.05 -15.25
C SER A 116 -1.79 -4.73 -16.69
N THR A 117 -1.97 -5.68 -17.62
CA THR A 117 -1.58 -5.52 -19.03
C THR A 117 -2.67 -4.85 -19.86
N THR A 118 -3.95 -5.17 -19.62
CA THR A 118 -5.06 -4.75 -20.49
C THR A 118 -6.06 -3.84 -19.80
N GLY A 119 -5.98 -3.67 -18.47
CA GLY A 119 -6.98 -2.95 -17.69
C GLY A 119 -8.35 -3.65 -17.59
N LYS A 120 -8.55 -4.78 -18.30
CA LYS A 120 -9.84 -5.48 -18.27
C LYS A 120 -10.09 -6.10 -16.89
N PRO A 121 -11.30 -5.96 -16.33
CA PRO A 121 -11.64 -6.53 -15.05
C PRO A 121 -11.59 -8.07 -15.09
N TYR A 122 -11.22 -8.66 -13.98
CA TYR A 122 -11.38 -10.09 -13.77
C TYR A 122 -12.85 -10.38 -13.44
N LEU A 123 -13.39 -11.43 -14.05
CA LEU A 123 -14.76 -11.87 -13.80
C LEU A 123 -14.75 -13.26 -13.20
N ILE A 124 -15.78 -13.56 -12.44
CA ILE A 124 -16.08 -14.88 -11.93
C ILE A 124 -17.50 -15.26 -12.33
N ARG A 125 -17.66 -16.42 -12.96
CA ARG A 125 -18.95 -17.06 -13.23
C ARG A 125 -19.17 -18.15 -12.22
N PHE A 126 -20.25 -18.04 -11.49
CA PHE A 126 -20.61 -19.02 -10.47
C PHE A 126 -22.12 -19.16 -10.40
N LYS A 127 -22.61 -20.39 -10.46
CA LYS A 127 -24.05 -20.71 -10.44
C LYS A 127 -24.87 -19.90 -11.48
N GLY A 128 -24.37 -19.79 -12.70
CA GLY A 128 -25.04 -19.06 -13.78
C GLY A 128 -24.97 -17.53 -13.71
N THR A 129 -24.36 -16.97 -12.66
CA THR A 129 -24.20 -15.53 -12.50
C THR A 129 -22.75 -15.12 -12.77
N GLU A 130 -22.58 -14.04 -13.55
CA GLU A 130 -21.26 -13.41 -13.76
C GLU A 130 -21.18 -12.12 -12.96
N LYS A 131 -20.09 -11.95 -12.22
CA LYS A 131 -19.78 -10.71 -11.48
C LYS A 131 -18.28 -10.41 -11.51
N LYS A 132 -17.90 -9.19 -11.18
CA LYS A 132 -16.47 -8.84 -11.04
C LYS A 132 -15.87 -9.62 -9.87
N CYS A 133 -14.66 -10.16 -10.09
CA CYS A 133 -13.94 -10.92 -9.05
C CYS A 133 -13.71 -10.07 -7.79
N ALA A 134 -13.39 -8.78 -7.96
CA ALA A 134 -13.22 -7.86 -6.84
C ALA A 134 -14.49 -7.73 -5.98
N ASP A 135 -15.68 -7.60 -6.62
CA ASP A 135 -16.95 -7.46 -5.89
C ASP A 135 -17.28 -8.75 -5.12
N TYR A 136 -17.04 -9.90 -5.75
CA TYR A 136 -17.19 -11.19 -5.09
C TYR A 136 -16.27 -11.32 -3.86
N LEU A 137 -15.01 -10.97 -4.01
CA LEU A 137 -14.04 -11.07 -2.89
C LEU A 137 -14.31 -10.06 -1.78
N LYS A 138 -14.85 -8.86 -2.09
CA LYS A 138 -15.30 -7.91 -1.06
C LYS A 138 -16.42 -8.50 -0.21
N GLU A 139 -17.40 -9.17 -0.82
CA GLU A 139 -18.46 -9.87 -0.08
C GLU A 139 -17.89 -10.97 0.83
N GLN A 140 -16.86 -11.69 0.37
CA GLN A 140 -16.21 -12.72 1.20
C GLN A 140 -15.39 -12.11 2.34
N LEU A 141 -14.69 -10.99 2.08
CA LEU A 141 -13.93 -10.27 3.12
C LEU A 141 -14.87 -9.79 4.24
N GLN A 142 -16.02 -9.21 3.88
CA GLN A 142 -17.02 -8.79 4.86
C GLN A 142 -17.50 -9.95 5.74
N LYS A 143 -17.69 -11.14 5.17
CA LYS A 143 -18.05 -12.35 5.94
C LYS A 143 -16.94 -12.81 6.88
N LEU A 144 -15.68 -12.66 6.49
CA LEU A 144 -14.54 -13.00 7.34
C LEU A 144 -14.35 -12.02 8.50
N GLU A 145 -14.83 -10.78 8.34
CA GLU A 145 -14.71 -9.71 9.35
C GLU A 145 -15.98 -9.57 10.21
N SER A 146 -17.06 -10.18 9.81
CA SER A 146 -18.28 -10.25 10.61
C SER A 146 -18.13 -11.29 11.72
N PRO A 147 -18.45 -10.94 12.98
CA PRO A 147 -18.36 -11.84 14.13
C PRO A 147 -19.40 -12.98 14.04
#